data_3581e5982ea78d070b4825154883371b
#
_entry.id   3581e5982ea78d070b4825154883371b
#
_cell.length_a   1.000
_cell.length_b   1.000
_cell.length_c   1.000
_cell.angle_alpha   90.00
_cell.angle_beta   90.00
_cell.angle_gamma   90.00
#
_symmetry.space_group_name_H-M   'P 1'
#
loop_
_entity.id
_entity.type
_entity.pdbx_description
1 polymer ?
#
loop_
_entity_poly.entity_id
_entity_poly.type
_entity_poly.pdbx_seq_one_letter_code
_entity_poly.pdbx_strand_id
1 'polypeptide(L)'
;MTKKIYETTGMFIDWAQLNRLPSIDTLIDIGVGSEGTPELYNKFNTQKLVLIDPLEEAEIYAKKYLKNRDVEFFKLAVGSEDNGEGIISVQDELGNSSLLEASEINYKDNSVDKRPIKIMKLDTVLKDIEKLGRIGIKIDVEGFELDVIKGAGLSLKHTKFVLAEVRHNYESFKGVYKLHEFINEMQKNNFILTMIITAKPFIADLCFQPIDEL
;
A
#
# COMPACT_ATOMS: atom_id res chain seq x y z
N MET A 1 -7.34 16.69 -23.68
CA MET A 1 -6.21 17.54 -23.17
C MET A 1 -6.25 17.50 -21.66
N THR A 2 -5.40 16.71 -21.04
CA THR A 2 -5.32 16.57 -19.58
C THR A 2 -4.61 17.82 -19.04
N LYS A 3 -5.31 18.60 -18.25
CA LYS A 3 -4.73 19.78 -17.58
C LYS A 3 -3.73 19.25 -16.54
N LYS A 4 -2.42 19.42 -16.79
CA LYS A 4 -1.41 19.25 -15.76
C LYS A 4 -1.60 20.38 -14.74
N ILE A 5 -2.09 20.01 -13.57
CA ILE A 5 -2.24 20.96 -12.46
C ILE A 5 -0.92 20.95 -11.72
N TYR A 6 -0.07 21.92 -12.01
CA TYR A 6 1.03 22.29 -11.12
C TYR A 6 0.44 23.23 -10.09
N GLU A 7 0.08 22.73 -8.93
CA GLU A 7 -0.19 23.62 -7.81
C GLU A 7 1.12 24.25 -7.32
N THR A 8 1.02 25.46 -6.85
CA THR A 8 2.14 26.30 -6.35
C THR A 8 2.85 25.72 -5.11
N THR A 9 2.47 24.51 -4.68
CA THR A 9 2.99 23.77 -3.53
C THR A 9 4.07 22.74 -3.88
N GLY A 10 4.48 22.61 -5.16
CA GLY A 10 5.43 21.58 -5.58
C GLY A 10 4.87 20.15 -5.62
N MET A 11 3.54 20.01 -5.66
CA MET A 11 2.89 18.70 -5.76
C MET A 11 2.62 18.35 -7.22
N PHE A 12 2.93 17.09 -7.59
CA PHE A 12 2.55 16.49 -8.86
C PHE A 12 1.45 15.45 -8.59
N ILE A 13 0.34 15.47 -9.34
CA ILE A 13 -0.74 14.49 -9.27
C ILE A 13 -1.20 14.18 -10.69
N ASP A 14 -1.15 12.92 -11.09
CA ASP A 14 -1.63 12.45 -12.40
C ASP A 14 -2.30 11.08 -12.31
N TRP A 15 -3.48 11.04 -11.71
CA TRP A 15 -4.29 9.82 -11.62
C TRP A 15 -4.70 9.26 -12.99
N ALA A 16 -4.61 10.05 -14.07
CA ALA A 16 -4.88 9.53 -15.42
C ALA A 16 -3.88 8.44 -15.84
N GLN A 17 -2.70 8.39 -15.24
CA GLN A 17 -1.73 7.32 -15.48
C GLN A 17 -2.23 5.94 -15.06
N LEU A 18 -3.18 5.85 -14.12
CA LEU A 18 -3.81 4.58 -13.75
C LEU A 18 -4.42 3.86 -14.97
N ASN A 19 -4.84 4.62 -16.02
CA ASN A 19 -5.37 4.02 -17.24
C ASN A 19 -4.33 3.19 -18.01
N ARG A 20 -3.04 3.34 -17.71
CA ARG A 20 -1.94 2.58 -18.29
C ARG A 20 -1.64 1.29 -17.54
N LEU A 21 -2.25 1.08 -16.36
CA LEU A 21 -2.10 -0.15 -15.61
C LEU A 21 -2.69 -1.34 -16.37
N PRO A 22 -2.00 -2.48 -16.37
CA PRO A 22 -2.47 -3.69 -17.01
C PRO A 22 -3.76 -4.22 -16.36
N SER A 23 -4.47 -5.08 -17.09
CA SER A 23 -5.63 -5.78 -16.55
C SER A 23 -5.20 -6.80 -15.50
N ILE A 24 -5.99 -6.92 -14.44
CA ILE A 24 -5.80 -7.83 -13.32
C ILE A 24 -7.07 -8.62 -13.04
N ASP A 25 -6.97 -9.67 -12.26
CA ASP A 25 -8.09 -10.49 -11.80
C ASP A 25 -8.39 -10.20 -10.32
N THR A 26 -7.35 -9.84 -9.55
CA THR A 26 -7.46 -9.48 -8.14
C THR A 26 -6.68 -8.19 -7.85
N LEU A 27 -7.32 -7.27 -7.14
CA LEU A 27 -6.66 -6.12 -6.54
C LEU A 27 -6.46 -6.38 -5.05
N ILE A 28 -5.23 -6.26 -4.58
CA ILE A 28 -4.86 -6.34 -3.17
C ILE A 28 -4.54 -4.93 -2.70
N ASP A 29 -5.24 -4.46 -1.67
CA ASP A 29 -4.97 -3.15 -1.05
C ASP A 29 -4.53 -3.36 0.41
N ILE A 30 -3.32 -2.92 0.71
CA ILE A 30 -2.64 -3.08 2.00
C ILE A 30 -2.47 -1.71 2.62
N GLY A 31 -3.13 -1.49 3.76
CA GLY A 31 -3.28 -0.18 4.38
C GLY A 31 -4.52 0.55 3.82
N VAL A 32 -5.69 0.05 4.18
CA VAL A 32 -6.99 0.54 3.67
C VAL A 32 -7.42 1.83 4.36
N GLY A 33 -7.08 1.97 5.65
CA GLY A 33 -7.50 3.12 6.46
C GLY A 33 -9.02 3.29 6.51
N SER A 34 -9.47 4.54 6.45
CA SER A 34 -10.91 4.87 6.55
C SER A 34 -11.66 4.91 5.22
N GLU A 35 -10.95 4.88 4.07
CA GLU A 35 -11.59 5.07 2.76
C GLU A 35 -10.96 4.29 1.60
N GLY A 36 -9.85 3.58 1.84
CA GLY A 36 -9.13 2.82 0.83
C GLY A 36 -8.65 3.69 -0.32
N THR A 37 -8.56 3.08 -1.52
CA THR A 37 -8.10 3.76 -2.75
C THR A 37 -9.22 3.77 -3.80
N PRO A 38 -10.20 4.71 -3.71
CA PRO A 38 -11.38 4.74 -4.58
C PRO A 38 -11.05 4.78 -6.08
N GLU A 39 -9.96 5.44 -6.47
CA GLU A 39 -9.52 5.53 -7.86
C GLU A 39 -9.19 4.14 -8.44
N LEU A 40 -8.48 3.31 -7.69
CA LEU A 40 -8.19 1.92 -8.08
C LEU A 40 -9.47 1.07 -8.04
N TYR A 41 -10.29 1.24 -7.02
CA TYR A 41 -11.53 0.46 -6.89
C TYR A 41 -12.49 0.74 -8.04
N ASN A 42 -12.58 1.99 -8.50
CA ASN A 42 -13.40 2.37 -9.65
C ASN A 42 -12.83 1.80 -10.95
N LYS A 43 -11.50 1.86 -11.13
CA LYS A 43 -10.84 1.30 -12.32
C LYS A 43 -11.03 -0.22 -12.40
N PHE A 44 -10.89 -0.94 -11.29
CA PHE A 44 -10.97 -2.39 -11.19
C PHE A 44 -12.28 -2.85 -10.51
N ASN A 45 -13.42 -2.30 -10.95
CA ASN A 45 -14.71 -2.46 -10.26
C ASN A 45 -15.31 -3.88 -10.36
N THR A 46 -14.85 -4.70 -11.30
CA THR A 46 -15.35 -6.08 -11.51
C THR A 46 -14.42 -7.15 -10.95
N GLN A 47 -13.24 -6.78 -10.47
CA GLN A 47 -12.24 -7.68 -9.95
C GLN A 47 -12.50 -8.00 -8.47
N LYS A 48 -11.94 -9.16 -8.03
CA LYS A 48 -11.88 -9.49 -6.61
C LYS A 48 -11.04 -8.45 -5.87
N LEU A 49 -11.47 -8.09 -4.66
CA LEU A 49 -10.70 -7.25 -3.75
C LEU A 49 -10.22 -8.07 -2.56
N VAL A 50 -8.94 -7.98 -2.28
CA VAL A 50 -8.36 -8.44 -1.01
C VAL A 50 -7.88 -7.21 -0.26
N LEU A 51 -8.49 -6.95 0.88
CA LEU A 51 -8.22 -5.79 1.71
C LEU A 51 -7.51 -6.24 2.99
N ILE A 52 -6.40 -5.60 3.30
CA ILE A 52 -5.58 -5.96 4.46
C ILE A 52 -5.29 -4.70 5.27
N ASP A 53 -5.79 -4.67 6.50
CA ASP A 53 -5.57 -3.56 7.42
C ASP A 53 -5.74 -4.04 8.87
N PRO A 54 -4.89 -3.65 9.82
CA PRO A 54 -5.01 -4.07 11.21
C PRO A 54 -6.16 -3.39 11.97
N LEU A 55 -6.72 -2.29 11.46
CA LEU A 55 -7.71 -1.48 12.14
C LEU A 55 -9.15 -1.95 11.86
N GLU A 56 -9.98 -1.91 12.89
CA GLU A 56 -11.40 -2.26 12.79
C GLU A 56 -12.17 -1.27 11.91
N GLU A 57 -11.77 -0.03 11.92
CA GLU A 57 -12.36 1.05 11.15
C GLU A 57 -12.29 0.75 9.63
N ALA A 58 -11.19 0.17 9.17
CA ALA A 58 -11.03 -0.28 7.78
C ALA A 58 -12.01 -1.43 7.44
N GLU A 59 -12.22 -2.36 8.38
CA GLU A 59 -13.21 -3.44 8.21
C GLU A 59 -14.64 -2.89 8.14
N ILE A 60 -14.96 -1.89 8.96
CA ILE A 60 -16.26 -1.21 8.93
C ILE A 60 -16.47 -0.51 7.59
N TYR A 61 -15.44 0.19 7.08
CA TYR A 61 -15.48 0.79 5.75
C TYR A 61 -15.77 -0.27 4.67
N ALA A 62 -15.02 -1.37 4.64
CA ALA A 62 -15.18 -2.44 3.66
C ALA A 62 -16.61 -2.99 3.68
N LYS A 63 -17.14 -3.32 4.85
CA LYS A 63 -18.51 -3.84 5.02
C LYS A 63 -19.59 -2.86 4.56
N LYS A 64 -19.39 -1.57 4.79
CA LYS A 64 -20.38 -0.54 4.48
C LYS A 64 -20.38 -0.13 3.01
N TYR A 65 -19.22 0.12 2.44
CA TYR A 65 -19.09 0.75 1.13
C TYR A 65 -18.82 -0.24 0.00
N LEU A 66 -18.30 -1.42 0.30
CA LEU A 66 -17.92 -2.43 -0.69
C LEU A 66 -18.79 -3.70 -0.63
N LYS A 67 -19.92 -3.66 0.06
CA LYS A 67 -20.84 -4.79 0.30
C LYS A 67 -21.36 -5.49 -0.96
N ASN A 68 -21.33 -4.82 -2.12
CA ASN A 68 -21.80 -5.37 -3.39
C ASN A 68 -20.66 -5.91 -4.26
N ARG A 69 -19.46 -6.05 -3.71
CA ARG A 69 -18.27 -6.53 -4.40
C ARG A 69 -17.81 -7.87 -3.81
N ASP A 70 -17.01 -8.61 -4.57
CA ASP A 70 -16.27 -9.76 -4.05
C ASP A 70 -15.07 -9.25 -3.24
N VAL A 71 -15.21 -9.20 -1.91
CA VAL A 71 -14.22 -8.65 -0.98
C VAL A 71 -13.86 -9.68 0.06
N GLU A 72 -12.57 -9.96 0.20
CA GLU A 72 -11.99 -10.61 1.38
C GLU A 72 -11.25 -9.57 2.22
N PHE A 73 -11.49 -9.56 3.53
CA PHE A 73 -10.84 -8.64 4.46
C PHE A 73 -10.03 -9.40 5.50
N PHE A 74 -8.77 -9.01 5.69
CA PHE A 74 -7.87 -9.56 6.70
C PHE A 74 -7.49 -8.50 7.71
N LYS A 75 -7.89 -8.71 8.97
CA LYS A 75 -7.58 -7.80 10.09
C LYS A 75 -6.20 -8.13 10.68
N LEU A 76 -5.16 -7.70 10.00
CA LEU A 76 -3.75 -7.86 10.38
C LEU A 76 -2.87 -6.87 9.61
N ALA A 77 -1.62 -6.72 10.00
CA ALA A 77 -0.61 -6.03 9.22
C ALA A 77 0.22 -7.02 8.39
N VAL A 78 0.70 -6.56 7.25
CA VAL A 78 1.66 -7.32 6.43
C VAL A 78 3.08 -6.86 6.75
N GLY A 79 4.00 -7.84 6.87
CA GLY A 79 5.41 -7.58 7.11
C GLY A 79 6.31 -8.69 6.60
N SER A 80 7.59 -8.65 6.99
CA SER A 80 8.63 -9.55 6.50
C SER A 80 8.64 -10.93 7.18
N GLU A 81 7.88 -11.12 8.28
CA GLU A 81 7.88 -12.33 9.09
C GLU A 81 6.46 -12.80 9.40
N ASP A 82 6.31 -14.12 9.62
CA ASP A 82 5.06 -14.71 10.08
C ASP A 82 4.98 -14.75 11.61
N ASN A 83 3.74 -14.69 12.12
CA ASN A 83 3.43 -14.70 13.56
C ASN A 83 4.11 -13.57 14.35
N GLY A 84 4.41 -12.45 13.69
CA GLY A 84 4.87 -11.25 14.35
C GLY A 84 3.75 -10.59 15.16
N GLU A 85 4.15 -9.88 16.20
CA GLU A 85 3.29 -9.00 16.98
C GLU A 85 3.86 -7.59 16.92
N GLY A 86 2.98 -6.58 16.87
CA GLY A 86 3.36 -5.18 16.83
C GLY A 86 2.37 -4.31 17.55
N ILE A 87 2.71 -3.05 17.72
CA ILE A 87 1.82 -2.03 18.23
C ILE A 87 1.68 -0.97 17.16
N ILE A 88 0.44 -0.74 16.70
CA ILE A 88 0.15 0.36 15.79
C ILE A 88 -0.23 1.62 16.59
N SER A 89 0.41 2.73 16.27
CA SER A 89 0.03 4.06 16.77
C SER A 89 -1.10 4.60 15.89
N VAL A 90 -2.32 4.60 16.43
CA VAL A 90 -3.52 5.06 15.72
C VAL A 90 -3.58 6.59 15.81
N GLN A 91 -3.71 7.24 14.67
CA GLN A 91 -3.81 8.69 14.56
C GLN A 91 -5.28 9.15 14.47
N ASP A 92 -5.54 10.43 14.76
CA ASP A 92 -6.87 11.04 14.54
C ASP A 92 -7.33 10.86 13.08
N GLU A 93 -6.42 11.09 12.13
CA GLU A 93 -6.59 10.71 10.73
C GLU A 93 -6.05 9.30 10.56
N LEU A 94 -6.92 8.31 10.45
CA LEU A 94 -6.58 6.89 10.44
C LEU A 94 -5.56 6.51 9.35
N GLY A 95 -5.60 7.16 8.20
CA GLY A 95 -4.64 6.97 7.12
C GLY A 95 -3.18 7.29 7.48
N ASN A 96 -2.96 8.02 8.58
CA ASN A 96 -1.62 8.34 9.09
C ASN A 96 -1.15 7.38 10.19
N SER A 97 -1.90 6.32 10.47
CA SER A 97 -1.55 5.35 11.52
C SER A 97 -0.38 4.47 11.09
N SER A 98 0.62 4.29 11.96
CA SER A 98 1.86 3.60 11.63
C SER A 98 2.30 2.60 12.70
N LEU A 99 3.01 1.56 12.27
CA LEU A 99 3.77 0.65 13.13
C LEU A 99 5.07 1.26 13.63
N LEU A 100 5.55 2.30 12.96
CA LEU A 100 6.79 2.98 13.31
C LEU A 100 6.50 4.16 14.26
N GLU A 101 7.45 4.43 15.13
CA GLU A 101 7.40 5.60 16.01
C GLU A 101 7.66 6.87 15.19
N ALA A 102 6.82 7.90 15.36
CA ALA A 102 7.01 9.19 14.72
C ALA A 102 8.36 9.83 15.11
N SER A 103 9.02 10.46 14.16
CA SER A 103 10.24 11.22 14.45
C SER A 103 9.88 12.61 15.01
N GLU A 104 10.68 13.10 15.96
CA GLU A 104 10.44 14.40 16.59
C GLU A 104 10.59 15.60 15.64
N ILE A 105 11.22 15.39 14.48
CA ILE A 105 11.68 16.48 13.61
C ILE A 105 10.57 16.93 12.64
N ASN A 106 9.78 16.03 12.09
CA ASN A 106 8.89 16.34 10.96
C ASN A 106 7.46 15.77 11.07
N TYR A 107 7.15 15.11 12.15
CA TYR A 107 5.85 14.49 12.33
C TYR A 107 5.29 14.83 13.70
N LYS A 108 4.17 15.53 13.70
CA LYS A 108 3.44 15.75 14.95
C LYS A 108 2.72 14.46 15.30
N ASP A 109 3.19 13.77 16.34
CA ASP A 109 2.49 12.59 16.87
C ASP A 109 1.15 13.05 17.48
N ASN A 110 0.07 12.81 16.74
CA ASN A 110 -1.31 13.01 17.19
C ASN A 110 -1.96 11.65 17.51
N SER A 111 -1.16 10.65 17.91
CA SER A 111 -1.69 9.33 18.23
C SER A 111 -2.68 9.43 19.39
N VAL A 112 -3.89 8.91 19.17
CA VAL A 112 -4.97 8.87 20.16
C VAL A 112 -5.02 7.53 20.87
N ASP A 113 -4.43 6.49 20.26
CA ASP A 113 -4.48 5.13 20.80
C ASP A 113 -3.28 4.30 20.31
N LYS A 114 -2.96 3.25 21.08
CA LYS A 114 -1.94 2.24 20.71
C LYS A 114 -2.57 0.87 20.81
N ARG A 115 -2.63 0.16 19.68
CA ARG A 115 -3.31 -1.14 19.60
C ARG A 115 -2.35 -2.27 19.25
N PRO A 116 -2.41 -3.41 19.98
CA PRO A 116 -1.68 -4.59 19.58
C PRO A 116 -2.25 -5.17 18.29
N ILE A 117 -1.37 -5.57 17.38
CA ILE A 117 -1.75 -6.13 16.10
C ILE A 117 -0.91 -7.37 15.77
N LYS A 118 -1.44 -8.23 14.88
CA LYS A 118 -0.71 -9.34 14.29
C LYS A 118 -0.03 -8.92 13.00
N ILE A 119 1.17 -9.47 12.77
CA ILE A 119 1.93 -9.26 11.53
C ILE A 119 2.12 -10.63 10.86
N MET A 120 1.87 -10.69 9.54
CA MET A 120 2.06 -11.89 8.72
C MET A 120 2.67 -11.51 7.38
N LYS A 121 3.34 -12.47 6.73
CA LYS A 121 3.77 -12.30 5.34
C LYS A 121 2.57 -12.25 4.41
N LEU A 122 2.66 -11.43 3.35
CA LEU A 122 1.64 -11.43 2.31
C LEU A 122 1.47 -12.82 1.69
N ASP A 123 2.59 -13.51 1.44
CA ASP A 123 2.58 -14.87 0.89
C ASP A 123 1.77 -15.85 1.75
N THR A 124 1.80 -15.69 3.07
CA THR A 124 1.04 -16.52 4.00
C THR A 124 -0.43 -16.15 4.02
N VAL A 125 -0.75 -14.86 3.98
CA VAL A 125 -2.15 -14.37 3.92
C VAL A 125 -2.86 -14.86 2.67
N LEU A 126 -2.16 -14.84 1.54
CA LEU A 126 -2.75 -15.16 0.24
C LEU A 126 -2.80 -16.65 -0.11
N LYS A 127 -2.07 -17.51 0.62
CA LYS A 127 -1.89 -18.93 0.24
C LYS A 127 -3.18 -19.73 0.11
N ASP A 128 -4.19 -19.37 0.91
CA ASP A 128 -5.47 -20.09 0.99
C ASP A 128 -6.57 -19.41 0.15
N ILE A 129 -6.26 -18.29 -0.52
CA ILE A 129 -7.20 -17.59 -1.40
C ILE A 129 -7.22 -18.26 -2.77
N GLU A 130 -8.37 -18.82 -3.12
CA GLU A 130 -8.54 -19.44 -4.43
C GLU A 130 -8.64 -18.40 -5.55
N LYS A 131 -8.04 -18.73 -6.70
CA LYS A 131 -8.23 -18.01 -7.98
C LYS A 131 -7.82 -16.54 -7.95
N LEU A 132 -6.68 -16.23 -7.35
CA LEU A 132 -6.15 -14.85 -7.38
C LEU A 132 -5.85 -14.36 -8.83
N GLY A 133 -5.43 -15.26 -9.70
CA GLY A 133 -5.08 -14.91 -11.09
C GLY A 133 -3.95 -13.87 -11.17
N ARG A 134 -4.11 -12.88 -12.04
CA ARG A 134 -3.16 -11.76 -12.17
C ARG A 134 -3.44 -10.73 -11.08
N ILE A 135 -2.42 -10.35 -10.35
CA ILE A 135 -2.54 -9.53 -9.15
C ILE A 135 -2.08 -8.09 -9.43
N GLY A 136 -2.83 -7.11 -8.94
CA GLY A 136 -2.35 -5.75 -8.70
C GLY A 136 -2.26 -5.51 -7.20
N ILE A 137 -1.19 -4.87 -6.73
CA ILE A 137 -1.00 -4.58 -5.31
C ILE A 137 -0.92 -3.07 -5.11
N LYS A 138 -1.72 -2.51 -4.19
CA LYS A 138 -1.53 -1.19 -3.58
C LYS A 138 -0.96 -1.37 -2.19
N ILE A 139 0.03 -0.55 -1.84
CA ILE A 139 0.67 -0.54 -0.52
C ILE A 139 0.69 0.90 -0.01
N ASP A 140 0.13 1.11 1.18
CA ASP A 140 0.07 2.39 1.85
C ASP A 140 0.00 2.14 3.37
N VAL A 141 1.16 1.89 3.97
CA VAL A 141 1.28 1.40 5.36
C VAL A 141 2.18 2.30 6.22
N GLU A 142 2.34 3.54 5.77
CA GLU A 142 2.91 4.61 6.55
C GLU A 142 4.31 4.28 7.11
N GLY A 143 5.22 3.86 6.19
CA GLY A 143 6.64 3.61 6.47
C GLY A 143 7.03 2.14 6.59
N PHE A 144 6.10 1.19 6.46
CA PHE A 144 6.36 -0.25 6.58
C PHE A 144 6.36 -0.97 5.21
N GLU A 145 6.36 -0.23 4.10
CA GLU A 145 6.22 -0.74 2.73
C GLU A 145 7.34 -1.71 2.33
N LEU A 146 8.57 -1.46 2.77
CA LEU A 146 9.71 -2.34 2.49
C LEU A 146 9.53 -3.73 3.13
N ASP A 147 8.98 -3.79 4.35
CA ASP A 147 8.72 -5.05 5.02
C ASP A 147 7.56 -5.82 4.37
N VAL A 148 6.55 -5.11 3.84
CA VAL A 148 5.50 -5.70 3.01
C VAL A 148 6.12 -6.40 1.80
N ILE A 149 6.99 -5.74 1.04
CA ILE A 149 7.64 -6.33 -0.14
C ILE A 149 8.49 -7.54 0.21
N LYS A 150 9.25 -7.49 1.31
CA LYS A 150 10.04 -8.64 1.79
C LYS A 150 9.18 -9.86 2.13
N GLY A 151 7.95 -9.65 2.57
CA GLY A 151 6.98 -10.71 2.86
C GLY A 151 6.14 -11.19 1.68
N ALA A 152 6.39 -10.67 0.45
CA ALA A 152 5.57 -10.88 -0.74
C ALA A 152 6.28 -11.67 -1.87
N GLY A 153 7.41 -12.31 -1.59
CA GLY A 153 8.28 -12.85 -2.64
C GLY A 153 7.64 -13.88 -3.57
N LEU A 154 6.67 -14.67 -3.10
CA LEU A 154 5.90 -15.60 -3.94
C LEU A 154 4.76 -14.88 -4.66
N SER A 155 4.06 -13.99 -3.97
CA SER A 155 2.93 -13.22 -4.50
C SER A 155 3.37 -12.31 -5.64
N LEU A 156 4.56 -11.71 -5.55
CA LEU A 156 5.13 -10.85 -6.59
C LEU A 156 5.32 -11.58 -7.93
N LYS A 157 5.51 -12.90 -7.96
CA LYS A 157 5.63 -13.68 -9.20
C LYS A 157 4.35 -13.66 -10.06
N HIS A 158 3.21 -13.36 -9.47
CA HIS A 158 1.90 -13.27 -10.13
C HIS A 158 1.40 -11.83 -10.24
N THR A 159 2.21 -10.87 -9.78
CA THR A 159 1.85 -9.46 -9.70
C THR A 159 2.19 -8.72 -10.98
N LYS A 160 1.23 -7.98 -11.52
CA LYS A 160 1.33 -7.19 -12.74
C LYS A 160 1.75 -5.74 -12.49
N PHE A 161 1.43 -5.22 -11.32
CA PHE A 161 1.94 -3.94 -10.84
C PHE A 161 1.91 -3.87 -9.31
N VAL A 162 2.81 -3.08 -8.77
CA VAL A 162 2.79 -2.61 -7.38
C VAL A 162 2.70 -1.10 -7.41
N LEU A 163 1.65 -0.54 -6.81
CA LEU A 163 1.51 0.88 -6.56
C LEU A 163 1.75 1.12 -5.06
N ALA A 164 2.83 1.78 -4.73
CA ALA A 164 3.19 2.02 -3.34
C ALA A 164 3.29 3.52 -3.04
N GLU A 165 2.66 3.96 -1.96
CA GLU A 165 2.97 5.25 -1.37
C GLU A 165 4.29 5.12 -0.60
N VAL A 166 5.37 5.66 -1.15
CA VAL A 166 6.70 5.54 -0.57
C VAL A 166 7.15 6.85 0.04
N ARG A 167 7.83 6.75 1.17
CA ARG A 167 8.44 7.91 1.81
C ARG A 167 9.85 8.11 1.27
N HIS A 168 10.11 9.28 0.71
CA HIS A 168 11.44 9.65 0.24
C HIS A 168 12.16 10.59 1.23
N ASN A 169 11.48 11.01 2.30
CA ASN A 169 12.06 11.69 3.45
C ASN A 169 12.11 10.71 4.63
N TYR A 170 13.30 10.19 4.91
CA TYR A 170 13.54 9.20 5.96
C TYR A 170 13.35 9.73 7.40
N GLU A 171 13.10 11.03 7.56
CA GLU A 171 12.95 11.64 8.88
C GLU A 171 11.52 11.59 9.43
N SER A 172 10.55 11.08 8.67
CA SER A 172 9.14 11.02 9.10
C SER A 172 8.90 10.04 10.25
N PHE A 173 9.57 8.89 10.23
CA PHE A 173 9.48 7.86 11.26
C PHE A 173 10.85 7.34 11.65
N LYS A 174 11.02 6.96 12.92
CA LYS A 174 12.25 6.31 13.40
C LYS A 174 12.42 4.93 12.74
N GLY A 175 13.57 4.73 12.10
CA GLY A 175 13.89 3.46 11.45
C GLY A 175 13.18 3.20 10.12
N VAL A 176 12.47 4.19 9.56
CA VAL A 176 11.91 4.07 8.22
C VAL A 176 13.02 3.79 7.20
N TYR A 177 12.72 2.94 6.22
CA TYR A 177 13.62 2.62 5.13
C TYR A 177 13.95 3.87 4.29
N LYS A 178 15.06 3.80 3.56
CA LYS A 178 15.41 4.82 2.56
C LYS A 178 14.86 4.42 1.19
N LEU A 179 14.42 5.38 0.39
CA LEU A 179 13.82 5.13 -0.92
C LEU A 179 14.64 4.17 -1.79
N HIS A 180 15.97 4.29 -1.78
CA HIS A 180 16.81 3.39 -2.57
C HIS A 180 16.77 1.93 -2.08
N GLU A 181 16.51 1.68 -0.79
CA GLU A 181 16.37 0.32 -0.25
C GLU A 181 15.08 -0.32 -0.77
N PHE A 182 13.98 0.44 -0.84
CA PHE A 182 12.73 -0.01 -1.43
C PHE A 182 12.90 -0.31 -2.93
N ILE A 183 13.50 0.62 -3.70
CA ILE A 183 13.76 0.42 -5.13
C ILE A 183 14.65 -0.81 -5.36
N ASN A 184 15.71 -1.00 -4.58
CA ASN A 184 16.58 -2.16 -4.68
C ASN A 184 15.84 -3.47 -4.40
N GLU A 185 14.92 -3.48 -3.43
CA GLU A 185 14.12 -4.67 -3.12
C GLU A 185 13.14 -4.99 -4.25
N MET A 186 12.50 -3.96 -4.85
CA MET A 186 11.68 -4.14 -6.04
C MET A 186 12.49 -4.72 -7.22
N GLN A 187 13.70 -4.21 -7.46
CA GLN A 187 14.58 -4.72 -8.51
C GLN A 187 15.02 -6.17 -8.30
N LYS A 188 15.31 -6.58 -7.05
CA LYS A 188 15.60 -7.99 -6.73
C LYS A 188 14.44 -8.93 -7.07
N ASN A 189 13.22 -8.43 -7.00
CA ASN A 189 12.00 -9.14 -7.36
C ASN A 189 11.60 -8.96 -8.84
N ASN A 190 12.51 -8.47 -9.69
CA ASN A 190 12.31 -8.25 -11.13
C ASN A 190 11.29 -7.15 -11.48
N PHE A 191 11.14 -6.14 -10.62
CA PHE A 191 10.27 -4.97 -10.88
C PHE A 191 11.10 -3.72 -11.11
N ILE A 192 10.62 -2.85 -12.01
CA ILE A 192 11.18 -1.51 -12.22
C ILE A 192 10.11 -0.44 -12.05
N LEU A 193 10.54 0.76 -11.67
CA LEU A 193 9.69 1.94 -11.60
C LEU A 193 9.27 2.37 -13.02
N THR A 194 7.96 2.37 -13.28
CA THR A 194 7.40 2.73 -14.59
C THR A 194 6.60 4.03 -14.58
N MET A 195 6.02 4.41 -13.45
CA MET A 195 5.22 5.63 -13.34
C MET A 195 5.35 6.27 -11.96
N ILE A 196 5.24 7.58 -11.93
CA ILE A 196 5.02 8.38 -10.71
C ILE A 196 3.60 8.92 -10.83
N ILE A 197 2.70 8.50 -9.95
CA ILE A 197 1.29 8.90 -9.95
C ILE A 197 1.13 10.23 -9.19
N THR A 198 1.68 10.29 -7.98
CA THR A 198 1.76 11.52 -7.19
C THR A 198 3.18 11.74 -6.69
N ALA A 199 3.53 12.98 -6.47
CA ALA A 199 4.74 13.36 -5.74
C ALA A 199 4.43 14.59 -4.88
N LYS A 200 4.61 14.45 -3.59
CA LYS A 200 4.48 15.48 -2.56
C LYS A 200 5.88 15.69 -1.93
N PRO A 201 6.11 16.70 -1.10
CA PRO A 201 7.44 17.00 -0.55
C PRO A 201 8.13 15.84 0.19
N PHE A 202 7.37 14.88 0.72
CA PHE A 202 7.92 13.81 1.58
C PHE A 202 7.50 12.40 1.15
N ILE A 203 6.48 12.28 0.31
CA ILE A 203 5.89 11.02 -0.13
C ILE A 203 5.60 11.04 -1.62
N ALA A 204 5.57 9.86 -2.24
CA ALA A 204 5.17 9.71 -3.64
C ALA A 204 4.47 8.36 -3.85
N ASP A 205 3.43 8.36 -4.69
CA ASP A 205 2.85 7.12 -5.22
C ASP A 205 3.65 6.67 -6.44
N LEU A 206 4.40 5.62 -6.28
CA LEU A 206 5.26 5.02 -7.29
C LEU A 206 4.67 3.70 -7.79
N CYS A 207 4.62 3.56 -9.11
CA CYS A 207 4.16 2.33 -9.74
C CYS A 207 5.34 1.54 -10.30
N PHE A 208 5.41 0.28 -9.94
CA PHE A 208 6.42 -0.69 -10.39
C PHE A 208 5.73 -1.79 -11.20
N GLN A 209 6.39 -2.26 -12.26
CA GLN A 209 5.91 -3.35 -13.10
C GLN A 209 7.03 -4.36 -13.36
N PRO A 210 6.69 -5.66 -13.60
CA PRO A 210 7.69 -6.66 -13.94
C PRO A 210 8.47 -6.26 -15.20
N ILE A 211 9.78 -6.44 -15.20
CA ILE A 211 10.66 -6.13 -16.35
C ILE A 211 10.25 -6.92 -17.57
N ASP A 212 9.87 -8.19 -17.40
CA ASP A 212 9.56 -9.10 -18.50
C ASP A 212 8.18 -8.82 -19.17
N GLU A 213 7.43 -7.84 -18.67
CA GLU A 213 6.10 -7.49 -19.20
C GLU A 213 6.05 -6.08 -19.84
N LEU A 214 7.19 -5.44 -20.00
CA LEU A 214 7.34 -4.15 -20.66
C LEU A 214 7.76 -4.34 -22.11
#